data_6ddac646a8407573e357e7885dc2fc3e
#
_entry.id   6ddac646a8407573e357e7885dc2fc3e
#
_cell.length_a   1.000
_cell.length_b   1.000
_cell.length_c   1.000
_cell.angle_alpha   90.00
_cell.angle_beta   90.00
_cell.angle_gamma   90.00
#
_symmetry.space_group_name_H-M   'P 1'
#
loop_
_entity.id
_entity.type
_entity.pdbx_description
1 polymer ?
#
loop_
_entity_poly.entity_id
_entity_poly.type
_entity_poly.pdbx_seq_one_letter_code
_entity_poly.pdbx_strand_id
1 'polypeptide(L)'
;MIPILFLAAALTDISGDAARVAACQKLIQADPKAAVDQATAWVERDKSVPARQCLGLAFVAVERWGPAEAALAQAAAQAEADHDARSFSLWSQAGNAALAGDQPAKAREDLDHVVAAPSVPPTLGGEAWVDRARADVALDDLARARTDMDKGLALVPQDPFAWYLSASLARKQKDLVRAQKDIATALKAAPDDPAVQLEAGNIYAAAGQPDAAHAAWTRAAQLAPDTPEGQAAKAALTAPK
;
A
#
# COMPACT_ATOMS: atom_id res chain seq x y z
N MET A 1 -26.21 -6.67 47.06
CA MET A 1 -26.82 -6.19 45.81
C MET A 1 -25.87 -5.18 45.20
N ILE A 2 -25.07 -5.59 44.21
CA ILE A 2 -24.14 -4.73 43.47
C ILE A 2 -24.86 -4.33 42.16
N PRO A 3 -24.98 -3.05 41.82
CA PRO A 3 -25.81 -2.65 40.66
C PRO A 3 -25.12 -2.96 39.37
N ILE A 4 -25.87 -3.64 38.48
CA ILE A 4 -25.55 -3.93 37.08
C ILE A 4 -25.78 -2.63 36.26
N LEU A 5 -24.97 -1.61 36.48
CA LEU A 5 -25.11 -0.31 35.72
C LEU A 5 -23.92 0.03 34.82
N PHE A 6 -22.88 -0.81 34.79
CA PHE A 6 -21.67 -0.48 33.97
C PHE A 6 -21.62 -1.14 32.57
N LEU A 7 -22.56 -2.06 32.27
CA LEU A 7 -22.51 -2.79 30.97
C LEU A 7 -23.25 -2.08 29.82
N ALA A 8 -24.19 -1.19 30.15
CA ALA A 8 -24.98 -0.50 29.11
C ALA A 8 -24.27 0.69 28.45
N ALA A 9 -23.34 1.34 29.16
CA ALA A 9 -22.59 2.48 28.64
C ALA A 9 -21.54 2.07 27.60
N ALA A 10 -20.90 0.91 27.80
CA ALA A 10 -19.88 0.40 26.86
C ALA A 10 -20.47 -0.05 25.51
N LEU A 11 -21.69 -0.60 25.50
CA LEU A 11 -22.36 -1.05 24.27
C LEU A 11 -22.92 0.11 23.43
N THR A 12 -23.30 1.21 24.06
CA THR A 12 -23.78 2.39 23.35
C THR A 12 -22.66 3.19 22.65
N ASP A 13 -21.45 3.11 23.18
CA ASP A 13 -20.29 3.81 22.61
C ASP A 13 -19.78 3.12 21.34
N ILE A 14 -19.71 1.79 21.31
CA ILE A 14 -19.30 1.00 20.14
C ILE A 14 -20.25 1.25 18.95
N SER A 15 -21.56 1.34 19.18
CA SER A 15 -22.54 1.65 18.12
C SER A 15 -22.41 3.09 17.61
N GLY A 16 -22.05 4.02 18.49
CA GLY A 16 -21.80 5.42 18.15
C GLY A 16 -20.56 5.59 17.27
N ASP A 17 -19.47 4.90 17.59
CA ASP A 17 -18.23 4.95 16.83
C ASP A 17 -18.34 4.28 15.46
N ALA A 18 -19.02 3.14 15.35
CA ALA A 18 -19.26 2.49 14.07
C ALA A 18 -20.08 3.38 13.10
N ALA A 19 -21.09 4.07 13.63
CA ALA A 19 -21.88 5.02 12.84
C ALA A 19 -21.06 6.23 12.39
N ARG A 20 -20.18 6.75 13.26
CA ARG A 20 -19.27 7.87 12.94
C ARG A 20 -18.23 7.47 11.91
N VAL A 21 -17.64 6.28 12.01
CA VAL A 21 -16.71 5.73 11.00
C VAL A 21 -17.38 5.61 9.65
N ALA A 22 -18.59 5.06 9.59
CA ALA A 22 -19.34 4.96 8.35
C ALA A 22 -19.68 6.33 7.74
N ALA A 23 -20.04 7.30 8.58
CA ALA A 23 -20.28 8.69 8.14
C ALA A 23 -19.00 9.34 7.61
N CYS A 24 -17.86 9.12 8.28
CA CYS A 24 -16.55 9.57 7.82
C CYS A 24 -16.20 9.01 6.44
N GLN A 25 -16.33 7.71 6.22
CA GLN A 25 -16.05 7.08 4.93
C GLN A 25 -16.91 7.65 3.80
N LYS A 26 -18.20 7.87 4.06
CA LYS A 26 -19.09 8.51 3.08
C LYS A 26 -18.67 9.95 2.78
N LEU A 27 -18.27 10.70 3.79
CA LEU A 27 -17.83 12.08 3.61
C LEU A 27 -16.50 12.17 2.86
N ILE A 28 -15.55 11.27 3.12
CA ILE A 28 -14.29 11.17 2.36
C ILE A 28 -14.56 11.00 0.86
N GLN A 29 -15.57 10.20 0.51
CA GLN A 29 -15.95 9.98 -0.90
C GLN A 29 -16.67 11.20 -1.51
N ALA A 30 -17.48 11.90 -0.74
CA ALA A 30 -18.30 13.00 -1.22
C ALA A 30 -17.57 14.37 -1.21
N ASP A 31 -16.85 14.67 -0.13
CA ASP A 31 -16.08 15.89 0.07
C ASP A 31 -14.90 15.64 1.00
N PRO A 32 -13.73 15.25 0.42
CA PRO A 32 -12.55 14.93 1.22
C PRO A 32 -12.05 16.08 2.11
N LYS A 33 -12.25 17.34 1.69
CA LYS A 33 -11.82 18.50 2.49
C LYS A 33 -12.71 18.66 3.72
N ALA A 34 -14.03 18.59 3.56
CA ALA A 34 -14.96 18.60 4.68
C ALA A 34 -14.73 17.41 5.63
N ALA A 35 -14.30 16.25 5.09
CA ALA A 35 -13.94 15.10 5.91
C ALA A 35 -12.74 15.39 6.82
N VAL A 36 -11.72 16.11 6.34
CA VAL A 36 -10.58 16.55 7.17
C VAL A 36 -11.04 17.43 8.32
N ASP A 37 -11.88 18.43 8.05
CA ASP A 37 -12.37 19.35 9.07
C ASP A 37 -13.21 18.62 10.13
N GLN A 38 -14.12 17.75 9.69
CA GLN A 38 -14.96 16.96 10.59
C GLN A 38 -14.17 15.97 11.44
N ALA A 39 -13.20 15.26 10.83
CA ALA A 39 -12.35 14.32 11.53
C ALA A 39 -11.41 15.03 12.53
N THR A 40 -10.88 16.19 12.17
CA THR A 40 -10.10 17.03 13.08
C THR A 40 -10.92 17.39 14.32
N ALA A 41 -12.13 17.92 14.13
CA ALA A 41 -13.02 18.24 15.24
C ALA A 41 -13.41 17.00 16.06
N TRP A 42 -13.44 15.80 15.46
CA TRP A 42 -13.67 14.56 16.20
C TRP A 42 -12.46 14.19 17.07
N VAL A 43 -11.24 14.23 16.51
CA VAL A 43 -9.99 13.95 17.26
C VAL A 43 -9.80 14.95 18.43
N GLU A 44 -10.15 16.22 18.25
CA GLU A 44 -10.09 17.22 19.34
C GLU A 44 -10.99 16.87 20.51
N ARG A 45 -12.12 16.21 20.24
CA ARG A 45 -13.09 15.81 21.29
C ARG A 45 -12.68 14.55 22.05
N ASP A 46 -12.21 13.51 21.37
CA ASP A 46 -12.01 12.22 22.02
C ASP A 46 -10.71 11.47 21.64
N LYS A 47 -9.90 11.88 20.77
CA LYS A 47 -8.61 11.24 20.42
C LYS A 47 -8.65 9.72 20.27
N SER A 48 -9.81 9.14 20.02
CA SER A 48 -10.00 7.68 19.90
C SER A 48 -9.32 7.11 18.65
N VAL A 49 -9.06 5.79 18.65
CA VAL A 49 -8.52 5.08 17.47
C VAL A 49 -9.38 5.33 16.22
N PRO A 50 -10.73 5.20 16.25
CA PRO A 50 -11.54 5.48 15.06
C PRO A 50 -11.51 6.95 14.63
N ALA A 51 -11.40 7.92 15.55
CA ALA A 51 -11.28 9.32 15.20
C ALA A 51 -9.98 9.62 14.44
N ARG A 52 -8.85 9.14 14.97
CA ARG A 52 -7.54 9.27 14.31
C ARG A 52 -7.46 8.54 12.98
N GLN A 53 -8.04 7.34 12.89
CA GLN A 53 -8.12 6.61 11.62
C GLN A 53 -8.92 7.39 10.57
N CYS A 54 -10.09 7.93 10.94
CA CYS A 54 -10.88 8.78 10.07
C CYS A 54 -10.05 9.97 9.57
N LEU A 55 -9.34 10.68 10.46
CA LEU A 55 -8.50 11.82 10.12
C LEU A 55 -7.37 11.42 9.16
N GLY A 56 -6.69 10.31 9.42
CA GLY A 56 -5.64 9.80 8.56
C GLY A 56 -6.14 9.47 7.16
N LEU A 57 -7.26 8.76 7.05
CA LEU A 57 -7.88 8.44 5.75
C LEU A 57 -8.39 9.68 5.01
N ALA A 58 -8.91 10.68 5.73
CA ALA A 58 -9.29 11.96 5.14
C ALA A 58 -8.06 12.72 4.59
N PHE A 59 -6.92 12.69 5.30
CA PHE A 59 -5.68 13.25 4.79
C PHE A 59 -5.13 12.50 3.57
N VAL A 60 -5.26 11.16 3.52
CA VAL A 60 -4.94 10.36 2.32
C VAL A 60 -5.75 10.85 1.12
N ALA A 61 -7.06 11.06 1.29
CA ALA A 61 -7.94 11.47 0.21
C ALA A 61 -7.66 12.89 -0.34
N VAL A 62 -6.96 13.73 0.43
CA VAL A 62 -6.48 15.05 -0.02
C VAL A 62 -4.96 15.08 -0.27
N GLU A 63 -4.32 13.92 -0.37
CA GLU A 63 -2.89 13.72 -0.67
C GLU A 63 -1.94 14.42 0.33
N ARG A 64 -2.39 14.61 1.57
CA ARG A 64 -1.57 15.14 2.66
C ARG A 64 -0.87 14.00 3.40
N TRP A 65 0.12 13.40 2.76
CA TRP A 65 0.72 12.13 3.16
C TRP A 65 1.38 12.14 4.54
N GLY A 66 2.18 13.15 4.87
CA GLY A 66 2.81 13.26 6.20
C GLY A 66 1.81 13.37 7.35
N PRO A 67 0.80 14.27 7.29
CA PRO A 67 -0.31 14.28 8.25
C PRO A 67 -1.11 12.98 8.28
N ALA A 68 -1.31 12.30 7.13
CA ALA A 68 -2.02 11.03 7.05
C ALA A 68 -1.29 9.95 7.84
N GLU A 69 0.00 9.78 7.55
CA GLU A 69 0.85 8.84 8.27
C GLU A 69 0.84 9.11 9.78
N ALA A 70 1.07 10.35 10.21
CA ALA A 70 1.12 10.71 11.63
C ALA A 70 -0.19 10.37 12.37
N ALA A 71 -1.35 10.62 11.76
CA ALA A 71 -2.64 10.29 12.34
C ALA A 71 -2.87 8.77 12.41
N LEU A 72 -2.51 8.03 11.36
CA LEU A 72 -2.64 6.58 11.29
C LEU A 72 -1.68 5.87 12.25
N ALA A 73 -0.41 6.31 12.34
CA ALA A 73 0.56 5.77 13.28
C ALA A 73 0.14 5.99 14.74
N GLN A 74 -0.42 7.17 15.07
CA GLN A 74 -0.97 7.41 16.40
C GLN A 74 -2.18 6.51 16.71
N ALA A 75 -3.04 6.26 15.72
CA ALA A 75 -4.15 5.31 15.87
C ALA A 75 -3.63 3.89 16.07
N ALA A 76 -2.62 3.49 15.29
CA ALA A 76 -2.00 2.17 15.34
C ALA A 76 -1.33 1.91 16.70
N ALA A 77 -0.52 2.86 17.19
CA ALA A 77 0.16 2.76 18.48
C ALA A 77 -0.83 2.66 19.65
N GLN A 78 -1.93 3.40 19.61
CA GLN A 78 -2.98 3.27 20.63
C GLN A 78 -3.67 1.90 20.53
N ALA A 79 -4.04 1.45 19.33
CA ALA A 79 -4.66 0.15 19.12
C ALA A 79 -3.74 -1.00 19.57
N GLU A 80 -2.43 -0.89 19.34
CA GLU A 80 -1.43 -1.84 19.77
C GLU A 80 -1.35 -1.90 21.32
N ALA A 81 -1.31 -0.73 21.97
CA ALA A 81 -1.32 -0.64 23.44
C ALA A 81 -2.61 -1.23 24.06
N ASP A 82 -3.73 -1.08 23.37
CA ASP A 82 -5.03 -1.62 23.79
C ASP A 82 -5.24 -3.09 23.37
N HIS A 83 -4.24 -3.73 22.77
CA HIS A 83 -4.32 -5.09 22.21
C HIS A 83 -5.45 -5.26 21.19
N ASP A 84 -5.77 -4.21 20.47
CA ASP A 84 -6.78 -4.21 19.40
C ASP A 84 -6.18 -4.74 18.09
N ALA A 85 -6.77 -5.78 17.54
CA ALA A 85 -6.32 -6.41 16.30
C ALA A 85 -6.28 -5.44 15.08
N ARG A 86 -6.95 -4.29 15.15
CA ARG A 86 -6.87 -3.24 14.14
C ARG A 86 -5.48 -2.61 14.02
N SER A 87 -4.61 -2.75 15.04
CA SER A 87 -3.25 -2.20 15.03
C SER A 87 -2.48 -2.58 13.78
N PHE A 88 -2.55 -3.84 13.33
CA PHE A 88 -1.83 -4.30 12.14
C PHE A 88 -2.27 -3.58 10.85
N SER A 89 -3.57 -3.43 10.65
CA SER A 89 -4.09 -2.71 9.48
C SER A 89 -3.81 -1.21 9.55
N LEU A 90 -3.79 -0.63 10.74
CA LEU A 90 -3.47 0.78 10.93
C LEU A 90 -1.99 1.07 10.69
N TRP A 91 -1.07 0.21 11.16
CA TRP A 91 0.35 0.30 10.84
C TRP A 91 0.62 0.12 9.34
N SER A 92 -0.07 -0.82 8.66
CA SER A 92 0.01 -0.96 7.20
C SER A 92 -0.47 0.31 6.47
N GLN A 93 -1.56 0.92 6.93
CA GLN A 93 -2.07 2.18 6.37
C GLN A 93 -1.09 3.34 6.59
N ALA A 94 -0.46 3.43 7.76
CA ALA A 94 0.57 4.43 8.07
C ALA A 94 1.78 4.27 7.14
N GLY A 95 2.32 3.06 7.03
CA GLY A 95 3.43 2.74 6.15
C GLY A 95 3.15 3.05 4.68
N ASN A 96 1.93 2.74 4.21
CA ASN A 96 1.53 3.07 2.85
C ASN A 96 1.37 4.59 2.62
N ALA A 97 0.88 5.33 3.61
CA ALA A 97 0.84 6.79 3.55
C ALA A 97 2.27 7.38 3.52
N ALA A 98 3.19 6.82 4.30
CA ALA A 98 4.61 7.21 4.29
C ALA A 98 5.27 6.93 2.92
N LEU A 99 5.00 5.76 2.30
CA LEU A 99 5.47 5.44 0.94
C LEU A 99 4.95 6.44 -0.09
N ALA A 100 3.67 6.77 -0.05
CA ALA A 100 3.06 7.75 -0.94
C ALA A 100 3.62 9.16 -0.74
N GLY A 101 4.06 9.47 0.48
CA GLY A 101 4.69 10.74 0.86
C GLY A 101 6.20 10.80 0.66
N ASP A 102 6.80 9.83 -0.04
CA ASP A 102 8.25 9.72 -0.26
C ASP A 102 9.08 9.74 1.05
N GLN A 103 8.55 9.03 2.08
CA GLN A 103 9.19 8.87 3.39
C GLN A 103 9.54 7.39 3.65
N PRO A 104 10.43 6.78 2.87
CA PRO A 104 10.64 5.32 2.90
C PRO A 104 11.21 4.81 4.24
N ALA A 105 12.02 5.62 4.93
CA ALA A 105 12.53 5.24 6.25
C ALA A 105 11.40 5.08 7.27
N LYS A 106 10.43 5.97 7.24
CA LYS A 106 9.26 5.95 8.11
C LYS A 106 8.30 4.82 7.73
N ALA A 107 8.08 4.62 6.44
CA ALA A 107 7.29 3.48 5.95
C ALA A 107 7.86 2.15 6.44
N ARG A 108 9.18 1.99 6.41
CA ARG A 108 9.84 0.80 6.93
C ARG A 108 9.62 0.62 8.43
N GLU A 109 9.72 1.71 9.21
CA GLU A 109 9.48 1.70 10.67
C GLU A 109 8.04 1.27 10.98
N ASP A 110 7.05 1.88 10.33
CA ASP A 110 5.64 1.54 10.53
C ASP A 110 5.34 0.07 10.17
N LEU A 111 5.88 -0.41 9.04
CA LEU A 111 5.68 -1.78 8.57
C LEU A 111 6.44 -2.82 9.40
N ASP A 112 7.52 -2.43 10.08
CA ASP A 112 8.23 -3.30 11.04
C ASP A 112 7.30 -3.80 12.15
N HIS A 113 6.33 -2.98 12.63
CA HIS A 113 5.33 -3.38 13.61
C HIS A 113 4.43 -4.53 13.10
N VAL A 114 4.13 -4.54 11.80
CA VAL A 114 3.27 -5.59 11.21
C VAL A 114 4.05 -6.88 11.00
N VAL A 115 5.22 -6.80 10.35
CA VAL A 115 5.99 -7.99 9.97
C VAL A 115 6.69 -8.68 11.14
N ALA A 116 6.87 -7.99 12.26
CA ALA A 116 7.41 -8.57 13.48
C ALA A 116 6.35 -9.29 14.33
N ALA A 117 5.07 -9.05 14.07
CA ALA A 117 4.00 -9.58 14.90
C ALA A 117 3.67 -11.05 14.55
N PRO A 118 3.74 -11.97 15.51
CA PRO A 118 3.52 -13.40 15.23
C PRO A 118 2.06 -13.75 14.94
N SER A 119 1.12 -12.87 15.31
CA SER A 119 -0.33 -13.08 15.17
C SER A 119 -0.96 -12.33 14.01
N VAL A 120 -0.14 -11.70 13.15
CA VAL A 120 -0.67 -11.00 11.97
C VAL A 120 -1.34 -12.00 11.00
N PRO A 121 -2.52 -11.68 10.44
CA PRO A 121 -3.14 -12.51 9.43
C PRO A 121 -2.21 -12.69 8.22
N PRO A 122 -2.07 -13.91 7.66
CA PRO A 122 -1.08 -14.19 6.60
C PRO A 122 -1.15 -13.25 5.40
N THR A 123 -2.34 -12.92 4.91
CA THR A 123 -2.52 -11.98 3.79
C THR A 123 -1.99 -10.60 4.13
N LEU A 124 -2.39 -10.03 5.27
CA LEU A 124 -1.94 -8.72 5.71
C LEU A 124 -0.42 -8.70 5.97
N GLY A 125 0.11 -9.77 6.55
CA GLY A 125 1.56 -9.94 6.73
C GLY A 125 2.30 -10.00 5.40
N GLY A 126 1.75 -10.71 4.41
CA GLY A 126 2.31 -10.80 3.06
C GLY A 126 2.35 -9.45 2.36
N GLU A 127 1.25 -8.70 2.39
CA GLU A 127 1.17 -7.34 1.87
C GLU A 127 2.17 -6.40 2.57
N ALA A 128 2.27 -6.48 3.90
CA ALA A 128 3.22 -5.66 4.66
C ALA A 128 4.69 -5.98 4.32
N TRP A 129 5.04 -7.26 4.09
CA TRP A 129 6.37 -7.64 3.60
C TRP A 129 6.66 -7.04 2.21
N VAL A 130 5.70 -7.07 1.29
CA VAL A 130 5.81 -6.46 -0.04
C VAL A 130 5.98 -4.95 0.06
N ASP A 131 5.18 -4.28 0.89
CA ASP A 131 5.25 -2.82 1.07
C ASP A 131 6.57 -2.41 1.75
N ARG A 132 7.07 -3.21 2.73
CA ARG A 132 8.38 -2.94 3.32
C ARG A 132 9.52 -3.13 2.32
N ALA A 133 9.43 -4.11 1.42
CA ALA A 133 10.36 -4.25 0.31
C ALA A 133 10.35 -3.02 -0.62
N ARG A 134 9.19 -2.39 -0.86
CA ARG A 134 9.12 -1.11 -1.60
C ARG A 134 9.87 0.00 -0.88
N ALA A 135 9.72 0.10 0.43
CA ALA A 135 10.46 1.06 1.25
C ALA A 135 11.98 0.82 1.16
N ASP A 136 12.42 -0.44 1.26
CA ASP A 136 13.83 -0.81 1.14
C ASP A 136 14.40 -0.52 -0.27
N VAL A 137 13.60 -0.70 -1.34
CA VAL A 137 13.98 -0.29 -2.71
C VAL A 137 14.20 1.21 -2.80
N ALA A 138 13.34 2.01 -2.16
CA ALA A 138 13.47 3.48 -2.14
C ALA A 138 14.68 3.94 -1.30
N LEU A 139 15.12 3.13 -0.34
CA LEU A 139 16.33 3.35 0.46
C LEU A 139 17.61 2.77 -0.19
N ASP A 140 17.51 2.22 -1.41
CA ASP A 140 18.58 1.55 -2.17
C ASP A 140 19.12 0.28 -1.47
N ASP A 141 18.40 -0.28 -0.50
CA ASP A 141 18.73 -1.57 0.14
C ASP A 141 18.10 -2.74 -0.64
N LEU A 142 18.61 -2.98 -1.85
CA LEU A 142 18.05 -4.00 -2.76
C LEU A 142 18.17 -5.43 -2.21
N ALA A 143 19.16 -5.69 -1.34
CA ALA A 143 19.36 -7.02 -0.74
C ALA A 143 18.25 -7.33 0.30
N ARG A 144 17.96 -6.36 1.17
CA ARG A 144 16.86 -6.47 2.13
C ARG A 144 15.51 -6.51 1.43
N ALA A 145 15.31 -5.62 0.45
CA ALA A 145 14.10 -5.62 -0.39
C ALA A 145 13.82 -7.00 -0.99
N ARG A 146 14.86 -7.69 -1.49
CA ARG A 146 14.71 -9.05 -2.05
C ARG A 146 14.27 -10.07 -1.02
N THR A 147 14.88 -10.01 0.16
CA THR A 147 14.52 -10.90 1.27
C THR A 147 13.07 -10.72 1.70
N ASP A 148 12.62 -9.48 1.82
CA ASP A 148 11.26 -9.14 2.22
C ASP A 148 10.24 -9.49 1.13
N MET A 149 10.56 -9.20 -0.12
CA MET A 149 9.72 -9.56 -1.26
C MET A 149 9.51 -11.09 -1.35
N ASP A 150 10.54 -11.88 -1.10
CA ASP A 150 10.42 -13.36 -1.13
C ASP A 150 9.51 -13.87 -0.01
N LYS A 151 9.54 -13.26 1.19
CA LYS A 151 8.61 -13.58 2.27
C LYS A 151 7.17 -13.16 1.93
N GLY A 152 7.00 -11.97 1.35
CA GLY A 152 5.70 -11.49 0.90
C GLY A 152 5.07 -12.43 -0.12
N LEU A 153 5.80 -12.77 -1.19
CA LEU A 153 5.34 -13.67 -2.25
C LEU A 153 4.97 -15.07 -1.74
N ALA A 154 5.64 -15.56 -0.68
CA ALA A 154 5.29 -16.84 -0.06
C ALA A 154 3.90 -16.80 0.63
N LEU A 155 3.48 -15.62 1.11
CA LEU A 155 2.20 -15.43 1.81
C LEU A 155 1.07 -14.96 0.88
N VAL A 156 1.40 -14.20 -0.17
CA VAL A 156 0.43 -13.70 -1.17
C VAL A 156 0.78 -14.12 -2.61
N PRO A 157 0.89 -15.43 -2.89
CA PRO A 157 1.37 -15.94 -4.19
C PRO A 157 0.42 -15.66 -5.35
N GLN A 158 -0.82 -15.24 -5.06
CA GLN A 158 -1.84 -14.92 -6.08
C GLN A 158 -1.92 -13.42 -6.40
N ASP A 159 -1.16 -12.57 -5.69
CA ASP A 159 -1.18 -11.13 -5.89
C ASP A 159 -0.34 -10.74 -7.13
N PRO A 160 -0.96 -10.26 -8.23
CA PRO A 160 -0.23 -9.85 -9.42
C PRO A 160 0.66 -8.62 -9.19
N PHE A 161 0.27 -7.75 -8.26
CA PHE A 161 1.06 -6.57 -7.92
C PHE A 161 2.37 -6.93 -7.22
N ALA A 162 2.34 -7.91 -6.31
CA ALA A 162 3.56 -8.43 -5.66
C ALA A 162 4.52 -9.03 -6.69
N TRP A 163 4.03 -9.79 -7.68
CA TRP A 163 4.85 -10.34 -8.77
C TRP A 163 5.43 -9.26 -9.68
N TYR A 164 4.64 -8.24 -10.02
CA TYR A 164 5.10 -7.07 -10.75
C TYR A 164 6.26 -6.35 -10.03
N LEU A 165 6.10 -6.09 -8.72
CA LEU A 165 7.15 -5.45 -7.92
C LEU A 165 8.40 -6.33 -7.79
N SER A 166 8.24 -7.65 -7.66
CA SER A 166 9.34 -8.61 -7.65
C SER A 166 10.13 -8.59 -8.95
N ALA A 167 9.44 -8.53 -10.08
CA ALA A 167 10.06 -8.43 -11.40
C ALA A 167 10.86 -7.13 -11.57
N SER A 168 10.27 -6.01 -11.14
CA SER A 168 10.93 -4.70 -11.18
C SER A 168 12.18 -4.66 -10.30
N LEU A 169 12.11 -5.22 -9.09
CA LEU A 169 13.25 -5.36 -8.19
C LEU A 169 14.35 -6.23 -8.82
N ALA A 170 13.98 -7.38 -9.41
CA ALA A 170 14.94 -8.26 -10.09
C ALA A 170 15.64 -7.57 -11.27
N ARG A 171 14.90 -6.78 -12.07
CA ARG A 171 15.49 -5.95 -13.14
C ARG A 171 16.46 -4.90 -12.58
N LYS A 172 16.11 -4.21 -11.48
CA LYS A 172 17.03 -3.29 -10.80
C LYS A 172 18.31 -3.99 -10.32
N GLN A 173 18.20 -5.22 -9.83
CA GLN A 173 19.33 -6.07 -9.43
C GLN A 173 20.10 -6.68 -10.60
N LYS A 174 19.65 -6.44 -11.85
CA LYS A 174 20.18 -7.04 -13.10
C LYS A 174 20.02 -8.57 -13.18
N ASP A 175 19.17 -9.16 -12.34
CA ASP A 175 18.76 -10.56 -12.43
C ASP A 175 17.61 -10.68 -13.45
N LEU A 176 17.99 -10.67 -14.74
CA LEU A 176 17.02 -10.70 -15.84
C LEU A 176 16.30 -12.04 -15.95
N VAL A 177 16.91 -13.14 -15.48
CA VAL A 177 16.27 -14.45 -15.47
C VAL A 177 15.07 -14.43 -14.52
N ARG A 178 15.28 -13.95 -13.30
CA ARG A 178 14.22 -13.79 -12.33
C ARG A 178 13.19 -12.76 -12.77
N ALA A 179 13.63 -11.61 -13.29
CA ALA A 179 12.73 -10.59 -13.79
C ALA A 179 11.75 -11.11 -14.83
N GLN A 180 12.22 -11.90 -15.80
CA GLN A 180 11.37 -12.52 -16.83
C GLN A 180 10.41 -13.56 -16.25
N LYS A 181 10.83 -14.36 -15.29
CA LYS A 181 9.98 -15.35 -14.61
C LYS A 181 8.86 -14.66 -13.83
N ASP A 182 9.20 -13.66 -13.04
CA ASP A 182 8.26 -12.98 -12.15
C ASP A 182 7.26 -12.14 -12.95
N ILE A 183 7.72 -11.42 -14.02
CA ILE A 183 6.81 -10.65 -14.87
C ILE A 183 5.86 -11.56 -15.67
N ALA A 184 6.29 -12.74 -16.08
CA ALA A 184 5.41 -13.69 -16.75
C ALA A 184 4.28 -14.17 -15.82
N THR A 185 4.54 -14.27 -14.51
CA THR A 185 3.51 -14.57 -13.51
C THR A 185 2.53 -13.42 -13.35
N ALA A 186 3.03 -12.17 -13.27
CA ALA A 186 2.18 -10.98 -13.21
C ALA A 186 1.30 -10.84 -14.46
N LEU A 187 1.87 -11.01 -15.66
CA LEU A 187 1.15 -10.95 -16.95
C LEU A 187 0.04 -12.01 -17.06
N LYS A 188 0.27 -13.21 -16.51
CA LYS A 188 -0.75 -14.27 -16.50
C LYS A 188 -1.95 -13.89 -15.62
N ALA A 189 -1.70 -13.23 -14.49
CA ALA A 189 -2.74 -12.84 -13.54
C ALA A 189 -3.43 -11.51 -13.91
N ALA A 190 -2.68 -10.57 -14.49
CA ALA A 190 -3.17 -9.24 -14.86
C ALA A 190 -2.68 -8.84 -16.27
N PRO A 191 -3.17 -9.49 -17.35
CA PRO A 191 -2.68 -9.26 -18.73
C PRO A 191 -3.02 -7.87 -19.28
N ASP A 192 -4.03 -7.22 -18.73
CA ASP A 192 -4.53 -5.92 -19.16
C ASP A 192 -4.19 -4.78 -18.18
N ASP A 193 -3.23 -5.02 -17.27
CA ASP A 193 -2.69 -3.97 -16.41
C ASP A 193 -1.59 -3.19 -17.16
N PRO A 194 -1.73 -1.87 -17.36
CA PRO A 194 -0.76 -1.07 -18.11
C PRO A 194 0.61 -0.98 -17.44
N ALA A 195 0.69 -1.01 -16.10
CA ALA A 195 1.97 -0.99 -15.38
C ALA A 195 2.72 -2.32 -15.54
N VAL A 196 2.01 -3.44 -15.49
CA VAL A 196 2.57 -4.79 -15.73
C VAL A 196 3.08 -4.88 -17.18
N GLN A 197 2.33 -4.39 -18.16
CA GLN A 197 2.74 -4.38 -19.56
C GLN A 197 3.95 -3.47 -19.82
N LEU A 198 3.99 -2.28 -19.20
CA LEU A 198 5.12 -1.37 -19.31
C LEU A 198 6.40 -2.03 -18.73
N GLU A 199 6.32 -2.60 -17.55
CA GLU A 199 7.47 -3.25 -16.92
C GLU A 199 7.92 -4.51 -17.69
N ALA A 200 6.99 -5.26 -18.27
CA ALA A 200 7.32 -6.37 -19.16
C ALA A 200 8.15 -5.89 -20.35
N GLY A 201 7.75 -4.79 -20.98
CA GLY A 201 8.51 -4.18 -22.06
C GLY A 201 9.93 -3.78 -21.62
N ASN A 202 10.06 -3.16 -20.43
CA ASN A 202 11.35 -2.77 -19.87
C ASN A 202 12.26 -3.97 -19.61
N ILE A 203 11.71 -5.07 -19.08
CA ILE A 203 12.44 -6.31 -18.80
C ILE A 203 12.88 -6.98 -20.11
N TYR A 204 11.99 -7.09 -21.10
CA TYR A 204 12.31 -7.68 -22.40
C TYR A 204 13.38 -6.87 -23.16
N ALA A 205 13.30 -5.55 -23.10
CA ALA A 205 14.33 -4.69 -23.68
C ALA A 205 15.70 -4.90 -23.02
N ALA A 206 15.72 -4.94 -21.67
CA ALA A 206 16.94 -5.22 -20.92
C ALA A 206 17.51 -6.62 -21.20
N ALA A 207 16.67 -7.58 -21.54
CA ALA A 207 17.04 -8.95 -21.91
C ALA A 207 17.41 -9.11 -23.41
N GLY A 208 17.45 -8.04 -24.18
CA GLY A 208 17.80 -8.08 -25.61
C GLY A 208 16.71 -8.70 -26.50
N GLN A 209 15.45 -8.58 -26.11
CA GLN A 209 14.27 -9.10 -26.80
C GLN A 209 13.40 -7.96 -27.36
N PRO A 210 13.87 -7.24 -28.40
CA PRO A 210 13.25 -5.99 -28.86
C PRO A 210 11.82 -6.16 -29.36
N ASP A 211 11.49 -7.28 -30.02
CA ASP A 211 10.15 -7.49 -30.56
C ASP A 211 9.13 -7.72 -29.42
N ALA A 212 9.49 -8.47 -28.39
CA ALA A 212 8.66 -8.68 -27.21
C ALA A 212 8.50 -7.37 -26.42
N ALA A 213 9.57 -6.59 -26.29
CA ALA A 213 9.52 -5.28 -25.63
C ALA A 213 8.55 -4.34 -26.37
N HIS A 214 8.68 -4.24 -27.69
CA HIS A 214 7.81 -3.41 -28.52
C HIS A 214 6.33 -3.82 -28.37
N ALA A 215 6.03 -5.11 -28.40
CA ALA A 215 4.66 -5.62 -28.24
C ALA A 215 4.07 -5.24 -26.86
N ALA A 216 4.84 -5.41 -25.78
CA ALA A 216 4.40 -5.09 -24.43
C ALA A 216 4.19 -3.57 -24.23
N TRP A 217 5.11 -2.72 -24.68
CA TRP A 217 4.93 -1.26 -24.64
C TRP A 217 3.74 -0.79 -25.48
N THR A 218 3.54 -1.39 -26.67
CA THR A 218 2.37 -1.09 -27.49
C THR A 218 1.07 -1.41 -26.73
N ARG A 219 1.03 -2.54 -26.04
CA ARG A 219 -0.14 -2.92 -25.23
C ARG A 219 -0.36 -1.94 -24.09
N ALA A 220 0.67 -1.56 -23.34
CA ALA A 220 0.57 -0.56 -22.26
C ALA A 220 0.03 0.78 -22.77
N ALA A 221 0.57 1.28 -23.90
CA ALA A 221 0.13 2.52 -24.50
C ALA A 221 -1.33 2.50 -24.99
N GLN A 222 -1.83 1.33 -25.43
CA GLN A 222 -3.23 1.15 -25.85
C GLN A 222 -4.20 1.07 -24.66
N LEU A 223 -3.79 0.39 -23.58
CA LEU A 223 -4.63 0.17 -22.40
C LEU A 223 -4.91 1.48 -21.63
N ALA A 224 -3.91 2.34 -21.53
CA ALA A 224 -4.01 3.55 -20.73
C ALA A 224 -3.27 4.75 -21.38
N PRO A 225 -3.74 5.25 -22.54
CA PRO A 225 -2.98 6.20 -23.37
C PRO A 225 -2.66 7.53 -22.68
N ASP A 226 -3.45 7.93 -21.71
CA ASP A 226 -3.36 9.23 -21.04
C ASP A 226 -2.76 9.15 -19.62
N THR A 227 -2.43 7.94 -19.14
CA THR A 227 -1.77 7.75 -17.85
C THR A 227 -0.25 7.86 -17.94
N PRO A 228 0.46 8.01 -16.81
CA PRO A 228 1.93 8.00 -16.79
C PRO A 228 2.53 6.75 -17.42
N GLU A 229 1.94 5.57 -17.20
CA GLU A 229 2.40 4.29 -17.75
C GLU A 229 2.27 4.27 -19.28
N GLY A 230 1.13 4.70 -19.81
CA GLY A 230 0.90 4.78 -21.26
C GLY A 230 1.81 5.79 -21.93
N GLN A 231 2.06 6.93 -21.30
CA GLN A 231 2.99 7.94 -21.81
C GLN A 231 4.44 7.42 -21.78
N ALA A 232 4.85 6.74 -20.70
CA ALA A 232 6.17 6.11 -20.61
C ALA A 232 6.35 5.02 -21.69
N ALA A 233 5.32 4.23 -21.95
CA ALA A 233 5.34 3.23 -23.01
C ALA A 233 5.47 3.86 -24.40
N LYS A 234 4.74 4.94 -24.69
CA LYS A 234 4.88 5.70 -25.95
C LYS A 234 6.30 6.26 -26.12
N ALA A 235 6.88 6.79 -25.04
CA ALA A 235 8.26 7.28 -25.06
C ALA A 235 9.26 6.16 -25.35
N ALA A 236 9.09 4.98 -24.75
CA ALA A 236 9.93 3.82 -24.99
C ALA A 236 9.86 3.33 -26.44
N LEU A 237 8.67 3.35 -27.07
CA LEU A 237 8.46 2.98 -28.48
C LEU A 237 9.16 3.91 -29.47
N THR A 238 9.37 5.18 -29.11
CA THR A 238 9.99 6.20 -29.96
C THR A 238 11.47 6.43 -29.67
N ALA A 239 12.02 5.80 -28.62
CA ALA A 239 13.42 5.93 -28.27
C ALA A 239 14.33 5.36 -29.39
N PRO A 240 15.43 6.04 -29.75
CA PRO A 240 16.41 5.49 -30.69
C PRO A 240 17.00 4.19 -30.14
N LYS A 241 17.16 3.21 -31.05
CA LYS A 241 17.73 1.89 -30.74
C LYS A 241 19.22 1.97 -30.45
#